data_d1647cd3056f2d8bd159727373a77487
#
_entry.id   d1647cd3056f2d8bd159727373a77487
#
_cell.length_a   1.000
_cell.length_b   1.000
_cell.length_c   1.000
_cell.angle_alpha   90.00
_cell.angle_beta   90.00
_cell.angle_gamma   90.00
#
_symmetry.space_group_name_H-M   'P 1'
#
loop_
_entity.id
_entity.type
_entity.pdbx_description
1 polymer ?
#
loop_
_entity_poly.entity_id
_entity_poly.type
_entity_poly.pdbx_seq_one_letter_code
_entity_poly.pdbx_strand_id
1 'polypeptide(L)'
;MKSAQIEIGVLVGIDPLESERKLILDAVESFATKSLATKNFVPGVSAVPVSGKVLTPPDLVALVDSSLDGWLTAGRFTEDFQRKLAKYVGARDCVFVNSGSSANLVALSALTSPKLGADQLKPGDEVLTVAMGFPTTVNPIFQNGLKPVVVDIELQTYDAIVDRLREAIGPKTKAIMMAHTLGNPFNLDVVQELCKEHDLWLIEDSCDALGSTYRGQRTGSFGDTATVSFYPAHHITTGEGGAVFVKSPLVKKQVDSFRDWGRDCYCETGCDNTCLKRFEWKLGELPEGYDHKYIYSHIGYNLKATDMQAALGLSQMDKLDLFVSRRKENFNYLYKELEGTDGLLLPKATLNSEPSWFGFPITLDPKHSVNREELLRFLDSRKIGTRLMFAGNIMRQPAYLDQEFRVVGDLTNTDIVMKRTFWVGTYPGLTNPMLDYIAESIKDFMSGKVK
;
A
#
# COMPACT_ATOMS: atom_id res chain seq x y z
N MET A 1 -64.90 -34.49 -2.47
CA MET A 1 -64.22 -33.76 -3.55
C MET A 1 -62.77 -33.49 -3.12
N LYS A 2 -61.85 -34.26 -3.65
CA LYS A 2 -60.39 -34.10 -3.37
C LYS A 2 -59.86 -33.06 -4.34
N SER A 3 -59.29 -31.98 -3.81
CA SER A 3 -58.57 -30.98 -4.60
C SER A 3 -57.23 -31.58 -5.05
N ALA A 4 -57.02 -31.67 -6.36
CA ALA A 4 -55.78 -32.03 -6.97
C ALA A 4 -54.81 -30.84 -6.77
N GLN A 5 -53.74 -31.07 -6.00
CA GLN A 5 -52.56 -30.21 -6.01
C GLN A 5 -51.79 -30.47 -7.31
N ILE A 6 -51.73 -29.48 -8.17
CA ILE A 6 -50.83 -29.46 -9.33
C ILE A 6 -49.45 -29.09 -8.79
N GLU A 7 -48.55 -30.09 -8.72
CA GLU A 7 -47.09 -29.83 -8.57
C GLU A 7 -46.62 -29.20 -9.87
N ILE A 8 -46.35 -27.89 -9.83
CA ILE A 8 -45.59 -27.22 -10.87
C ILE A 8 -44.13 -27.60 -10.63
N GLY A 9 -43.63 -28.56 -11.38
CA GLY A 9 -42.19 -28.86 -11.46
C GLY A 9 -41.48 -27.60 -12.01
N VAL A 10 -40.72 -26.93 -11.14
CA VAL A 10 -39.82 -25.88 -11.56
C VAL A 10 -38.73 -26.55 -12.41
N LEU A 11 -38.88 -26.45 -13.74
CA LEU A 11 -37.77 -26.62 -14.65
C LEU A 11 -36.74 -25.55 -14.25
N VAL A 12 -35.60 -25.98 -13.73
CA VAL A 12 -34.44 -25.11 -13.51
C VAL A 12 -33.93 -24.73 -14.91
N GLY A 13 -34.60 -23.79 -15.54
CA GLY A 13 -34.12 -23.11 -16.73
C GLY A 13 -33.02 -22.15 -16.30
N ILE A 14 -31.87 -22.22 -16.97
CA ILE A 14 -30.84 -21.19 -16.85
C ILE A 14 -31.51 -19.84 -17.19
N ASP A 15 -31.36 -18.85 -16.30
CA ASP A 15 -31.81 -17.50 -16.54
C ASP A 15 -31.25 -17.02 -17.89
N PRO A 16 -32.09 -16.56 -18.84
CA PRO A 16 -31.63 -16.04 -20.13
C PRO A 16 -30.51 -15.00 -19.97
N LEU A 17 -30.54 -14.15 -18.93
CA LEU A 17 -29.50 -13.16 -18.62
C LEU A 17 -28.19 -13.81 -18.18
N GLU A 18 -28.23 -14.93 -17.47
CA GLU A 18 -26.99 -15.65 -17.13
C GLU A 18 -26.30 -16.22 -18.36
N SER A 19 -27.06 -16.72 -19.34
CA SER A 19 -26.50 -17.21 -20.60
C SER A 19 -25.87 -16.07 -21.41
N GLU A 20 -26.53 -14.92 -21.49
CA GLU A 20 -25.99 -13.74 -22.17
C GLU A 20 -24.75 -13.19 -21.45
N ARG A 21 -24.78 -13.11 -20.10
CA ARG A 21 -23.62 -12.73 -19.27
C ARG A 21 -22.41 -13.62 -19.58
N LYS A 22 -22.62 -14.93 -19.63
CA LYS A 22 -21.55 -15.87 -19.96
C LYS A 22 -20.95 -15.61 -21.33
N LEU A 23 -21.77 -15.38 -22.36
CA LEU A 23 -21.26 -15.09 -23.71
C LEU A 23 -20.41 -13.82 -23.74
N ILE A 24 -20.79 -12.77 -23.01
CA ILE A 24 -20.02 -11.53 -22.89
C ILE A 24 -18.66 -11.83 -22.22
N LEU A 25 -18.67 -12.56 -21.11
CA LEU A 25 -17.45 -12.87 -20.37
C LEU A 25 -16.50 -13.77 -21.17
N ASP A 26 -17.01 -14.78 -21.90
CA ASP A 26 -16.22 -15.63 -22.80
C ASP A 26 -15.58 -14.80 -23.94
N ALA A 27 -16.30 -13.82 -24.48
CA ALA A 27 -15.76 -12.90 -25.49
C ALA A 27 -14.65 -12.00 -24.93
N VAL A 28 -14.80 -11.50 -23.69
CA VAL A 28 -13.78 -10.72 -22.98
C VAL A 28 -12.54 -11.56 -22.72
N GLU A 29 -12.69 -12.80 -22.26
CA GLU A 29 -11.57 -13.71 -22.02
C GLU A 29 -10.78 -14.00 -23.32
N SER A 30 -11.50 -14.27 -24.43
CA SER A 30 -10.88 -14.46 -25.75
C SER A 30 -10.10 -13.23 -26.22
N PHE A 31 -10.66 -12.04 -26.04
CA PHE A 31 -9.98 -10.77 -26.37
C PHE A 31 -8.73 -10.57 -25.48
N ALA A 32 -8.88 -10.75 -24.16
CA ALA A 32 -7.81 -10.58 -23.20
C ALA A 32 -6.63 -11.51 -23.47
N THR A 33 -6.89 -12.78 -23.80
CA THR A 33 -5.86 -13.78 -24.14
C THR A 33 -4.99 -13.30 -25.30
N LYS A 34 -5.58 -12.65 -26.29
CA LYS A 34 -4.85 -12.12 -27.46
C LYS A 34 -4.14 -10.80 -27.13
N SER A 35 -4.80 -9.89 -26.43
CA SER A 35 -4.30 -8.53 -26.19
C SER A 35 -3.20 -8.47 -25.11
N LEU A 36 -3.20 -9.40 -24.16
CA LEU A 36 -2.22 -9.48 -23.07
C LEU A 36 -1.03 -10.40 -23.38
N ALA A 37 -0.95 -10.94 -24.61
CA ALA A 37 0.18 -11.78 -25.03
C ALA A 37 1.51 -11.05 -24.85
N THR A 38 2.48 -11.74 -24.24
CA THR A 38 3.82 -11.19 -23.98
C THR A 38 4.60 -10.96 -25.29
N LYS A 39 5.31 -9.83 -25.35
CA LYS A 39 6.22 -9.53 -26.48
C LYS A 39 7.64 -9.95 -26.12
N ASN A 40 8.39 -10.42 -27.11
CA ASN A 40 9.80 -10.75 -26.92
C ASN A 40 10.61 -9.49 -26.58
N PHE A 41 11.49 -9.62 -25.60
CA PHE A 41 12.44 -8.57 -25.22
C PHE A 41 13.63 -8.57 -26.18
N VAL A 42 14.02 -7.39 -26.66
CA VAL A 42 15.21 -7.16 -27.49
C VAL A 42 16.05 -6.07 -26.81
N PRO A 43 17.28 -6.39 -26.36
CA PRO A 43 18.18 -5.43 -25.72
C PRO A 43 18.40 -4.16 -26.55
N GLY A 44 18.34 -2.99 -25.91
CA GLY A 44 18.49 -1.68 -26.57
C GLY A 44 17.31 -1.23 -27.43
N VAL A 45 16.38 -2.12 -27.77
CA VAL A 45 15.18 -1.82 -28.55
C VAL A 45 13.93 -1.76 -27.68
N SER A 46 13.68 -2.83 -26.91
CA SER A 46 12.57 -2.89 -25.97
C SER A 46 12.88 -2.10 -24.68
N ALA A 47 11.89 -1.40 -24.14
CA ALA A 47 12.03 -0.78 -22.83
C ALA A 47 12.05 -1.86 -21.71
N VAL A 48 12.85 -1.64 -20.69
CA VAL A 48 12.83 -2.38 -19.42
C VAL A 48 12.14 -1.51 -18.38
N PRO A 49 10.87 -1.76 -18.04
CA PRO A 49 10.14 -0.94 -17.09
C PRO A 49 10.67 -1.11 -15.67
N VAL A 50 10.69 -0.03 -14.90
CA VAL A 50 11.03 -0.08 -13.46
C VAL A 50 9.92 -0.74 -12.63
N SER A 51 8.68 -0.61 -13.06
CA SER A 51 7.50 -1.20 -12.41
C SER A 51 6.39 -1.38 -13.43
N GLY A 52 5.38 -2.17 -13.11
CA GLY A 52 4.24 -2.36 -13.97
C GLY A 52 3.24 -3.36 -13.38
N LYS A 53 2.06 -3.35 -13.96
CA LYS A 53 1.03 -4.33 -13.66
C LYS A 53 1.24 -5.61 -14.48
N VAL A 54 0.89 -6.74 -13.90
CA VAL A 54 0.75 -8.02 -14.62
C VAL A 54 -0.73 -8.39 -14.61
N LEU A 55 -1.37 -8.24 -15.76
CA LEU A 55 -2.77 -8.60 -15.95
C LEU A 55 -2.87 -9.93 -16.70
N THR A 56 -3.91 -10.68 -16.38
CA THR A 56 -4.28 -11.95 -17.03
C THR A 56 -5.74 -11.87 -17.51
N PRO A 57 -6.19 -12.76 -18.40
CA PRO A 57 -7.58 -12.73 -18.84
C PRO A 57 -8.63 -12.69 -17.73
N PRO A 58 -8.52 -13.45 -16.63
CA PRO A 58 -9.46 -13.36 -15.49
C PRO A 58 -9.59 -11.95 -14.88
N ASP A 59 -8.55 -11.11 -14.95
CA ASP A 59 -8.61 -9.75 -14.42
C ASP A 59 -9.57 -8.87 -15.22
N LEU A 60 -9.56 -8.99 -16.55
CA LEU A 60 -10.47 -8.26 -17.43
C LEU A 60 -11.90 -8.82 -17.32
N VAL A 61 -12.01 -10.14 -17.19
CA VAL A 61 -13.30 -10.81 -16.97
C VAL A 61 -13.95 -10.31 -15.67
N ALA A 62 -13.19 -10.24 -14.56
CA ALA A 62 -13.71 -9.75 -13.28
C ALA A 62 -14.19 -8.30 -13.33
N LEU A 63 -13.48 -7.41 -14.05
CA LEU A 63 -13.91 -6.02 -14.26
C LEU A 63 -15.25 -5.94 -14.97
N VAL A 64 -15.42 -6.70 -16.07
CA VAL A 64 -16.66 -6.70 -16.86
C VAL A 64 -17.78 -7.38 -16.08
N ASP A 65 -17.51 -8.48 -15.38
CA ASP A 65 -18.49 -9.18 -14.54
C ASP A 65 -19.10 -8.26 -13.48
N SER A 66 -18.28 -7.50 -12.76
CA SER A 66 -18.75 -6.50 -11.80
C SER A 66 -19.56 -5.38 -12.47
N SER A 67 -19.17 -4.96 -13.69
CA SER A 67 -19.89 -3.92 -14.42
C SER A 67 -21.29 -4.35 -14.83
N LEU A 68 -21.49 -5.63 -15.14
CA LEU A 68 -22.79 -6.20 -15.52
C LEU A 68 -23.78 -6.26 -14.34
N ASP A 69 -23.32 -6.18 -13.09
CA ASP A 69 -24.21 -6.05 -11.94
C ASP A 69 -24.96 -4.70 -11.90
N GLY A 70 -24.46 -3.67 -12.60
CA GLY A 70 -24.99 -2.31 -12.54
C GLY A 70 -24.87 -1.63 -11.17
N TRP A 71 -24.19 -2.27 -10.21
CA TRP A 71 -23.90 -1.73 -8.88
C TRP A 71 -22.49 -1.12 -8.86
N LEU A 72 -22.42 0.21 -8.93
CA LEU A 72 -21.17 0.93 -9.23
C LEU A 72 -20.39 1.42 -8.00
N THR A 73 -20.98 1.33 -6.80
CA THR A 73 -20.28 1.65 -5.53
C THR A 73 -19.87 0.36 -4.82
N ALA A 74 -19.39 0.45 -3.58
CA ALA A 74 -19.00 -0.74 -2.79
C ALA A 74 -20.17 -1.76 -2.71
N GLY A 75 -19.88 -3.02 -3.03
CA GLY A 75 -20.86 -4.10 -3.11
C GLY A 75 -20.21 -5.47 -2.80
N ARG A 76 -20.71 -6.54 -3.44
CA ARG A 76 -20.31 -7.93 -3.14
C ARG A 76 -18.81 -8.20 -3.31
N PHE A 77 -18.19 -7.65 -4.35
CA PHE A 77 -16.76 -7.81 -4.58
C PHE A 77 -15.92 -7.08 -3.53
N THR A 78 -16.39 -5.92 -3.07
CA THR A 78 -15.71 -5.17 -2.01
C THR A 78 -15.66 -5.96 -0.71
N GLU A 79 -16.75 -6.60 -0.31
CA GLU A 79 -16.82 -7.42 0.90
C GLU A 79 -15.90 -8.63 0.82
N ASP A 80 -15.93 -9.36 -0.31
CA ASP A 80 -15.09 -10.53 -0.54
C ASP A 80 -13.60 -10.15 -0.59
N PHE A 81 -13.26 -9.05 -1.24
CA PHE A 81 -11.89 -8.56 -1.33
C PHE A 81 -11.34 -8.15 0.04
N GLN A 82 -12.11 -7.37 0.82
CA GLN A 82 -11.74 -7.00 2.20
C GLN A 82 -11.50 -8.23 3.08
N ARG A 83 -12.40 -9.22 3.01
CA ARG A 83 -12.28 -10.46 3.78
C ARG A 83 -11.05 -11.28 3.41
N LYS A 84 -10.78 -11.41 2.10
CA LYS A 84 -9.63 -12.16 1.57
C LYS A 84 -8.32 -11.48 1.92
N LEU A 85 -8.25 -10.13 1.82
CA LEU A 85 -7.10 -9.33 2.22
C LEU A 85 -6.82 -9.43 3.73
N ALA A 86 -7.83 -9.22 4.58
CA ALA A 86 -7.69 -9.35 6.03
C ALA A 86 -7.13 -10.72 6.43
N LYS A 87 -7.69 -11.78 5.84
CA LYS A 87 -7.21 -13.16 6.05
C LYS A 87 -5.76 -13.33 5.58
N TYR A 88 -5.40 -12.78 4.42
CA TYR A 88 -4.05 -12.91 3.86
C TYR A 88 -3.02 -12.25 4.76
N VAL A 89 -3.27 -11.05 5.24
CA VAL A 89 -2.36 -10.31 6.11
C VAL A 89 -2.36 -10.87 7.55
N GLY A 90 -3.46 -11.48 7.98
CA GLY A 90 -3.66 -11.89 9.37
C GLY A 90 -4.22 -10.76 10.24
N ALA A 91 -4.83 -9.76 9.61
CA ALA A 91 -5.54 -8.69 10.30
C ALA A 91 -6.96 -9.14 10.68
N ARG A 92 -7.55 -8.48 11.67
CA ARG A 92 -8.94 -8.75 12.07
C ARG A 92 -9.93 -8.25 11.02
N ASP A 93 -9.77 -7.01 10.58
CA ASP A 93 -10.64 -6.33 9.66
C ASP A 93 -9.84 -5.57 8.60
N CYS A 94 -10.47 -5.33 7.45
CA CYS A 94 -9.93 -4.56 6.35
C CYS A 94 -10.99 -3.59 5.82
N VAL A 95 -10.59 -2.36 5.52
CA VAL A 95 -11.46 -1.33 4.94
C VAL A 95 -10.87 -0.86 3.61
N PHE A 96 -11.56 -1.15 2.51
CA PHE A 96 -11.13 -0.79 1.17
C PHE A 96 -11.40 0.70 0.89
N VAL A 97 -10.42 1.38 0.30
CA VAL A 97 -10.44 2.81 -0.06
C VAL A 97 -9.90 3.03 -1.46
N ASN A 98 -10.05 4.25 -2.00
CA ASN A 98 -9.75 4.58 -3.38
C ASN A 98 -8.25 4.78 -3.72
N SER A 99 -7.35 4.79 -2.74
CA SER A 99 -5.89 4.82 -2.95
C SER A 99 -5.12 4.48 -1.68
N GLY A 100 -3.83 4.11 -1.80
CA GLY A 100 -2.92 3.97 -0.66
C GLY A 100 -2.74 5.27 0.12
N SER A 101 -2.72 6.41 -0.58
CA SER A 101 -2.66 7.73 0.06
C SER A 101 -3.89 8.01 0.93
N SER A 102 -5.06 7.64 0.45
CA SER A 102 -6.31 7.71 1.22
C SER A 102 -6.30 6.74 2.40
N ALA A 103 -5.69 5.56 2.23
CA ALA A 103 -5.53 4.60 3.33
C ALA A 103 -4.69 5.20 4.46
N ASN A 104 -3.54 5.81 4.16
CA ASN A 104 -2.69 6.50 5.13
C ASN A 104 -3.44 7.64 5.83
N LEU A 105 -4.17 8.45 5.05
CA LEU A 105 -4.95 9.56 5.60
C LEU A 105 -6.02 9.08 6.57
N VAL A 106 -6.83 8.10 6.17
CA VAL A 106 -7.93 7.59 7.00
C VAL A 106 -7.40 6.83 8.22
N ALA A 107 -6.33 6.04 8.08
CA ALA A 107 -5.73 5.30 9.18
C ALA A 107 -5.32 6.23 10.33
N LEU A 108 -4.63 7.34 10.01
CA LEU A 108 -4.23 8.31 11.03
C LEU A 108 -5.41 9.16 11.52
N SER A 109 -6.29 9.64 10.60
CA SER A 109 -7.46 10.44 10.98
C SER A 109 -8.39 9.68 11.93
N ALA A 110 -8.56 8.37 11.76
CA ALA A 110 -9.36 7.55 12.65
C ALA A 110 -8.87 7.60 14.12
N LEU A 111 -7.55 7.77 14.34
CA LEU A 111 -6.96 7.87 15.67
C LEU A 111 -7.16 9.25 16.30
N THR A 112 -7.62 10.26 15.56
CA THR A 112 -8.01 11.58 16.10
C THR A 112 -9.45 11.63 16.58
N SER A 113 -10.20 10.51 16.50
CA SER A 113 -11.60 10.47 16.90
C SER A 113 -11.79 10.69 18.40
N PRO A 114 -12.68 11.62 18.81
CA PRO A 114 -13.05 11.77 20.22
C PRO A 114 -13.62 10.50 20.87
N LYS A 115 -14.10 9.55 20.05
CA LYS A 115 -14.64 8.27 20.53
C LYS A 115 -13.56 7.33 21.09
N LEU A 116 -12.28 7.67 20.91
CA LEU A 116 -11.15 6.95 21.52
C LEU A 116 -10.85 7.44 22.95
N GLY A 117 -11.49 8.50 23.40
CA GLY A 117 -11.35 8.99 24.78
C GLY A 117 -9.93 9.49 25.08
N ALA A 118 -9.26 8.86 26.06
CA ALA A 118 -7.91 9.24 26.47
C ALA A 118 -6.84 8.96 25.41
N ASP A 119 -7.08 7.97 24.55
CA ASP A 119 -6.13 7.50 23.52
C ASP A 119 -6.23 8.31 22.21
N GLN A 120 -7.13 9.32 22.18
CA GLN A 120 -7.31 10.21 21.03
C GLN A 120 -6.03 11.01 20.76
N LEU A 121 -5.58 11.00 19.49
CA LEU A 121 -4.57 11.95 19.00
C LEU A 121 -5.19 13.35 18.88
N LYS A 122 -4.47 14.37 19.38
CA LYS A 122 -4.92 15.76 19.41
C LYS A 122 -3.97 16.67 18.66
N PRO A 123 -4.43 17.78 18.07
CA PRO A 123 -3.55 18.76 17.45
C PRO A 123 -2.39 19.14 18.36
N GLY A 124 -1.17 19.10 17.83
CA GLY A 124 0.07 19.34 18.56
C GLY A 124 0.74 18.10 19.16
N ASP A 125 0.07 16.93 19.19
CA ASP A 125 0.73 15.67 19.50
C ASP A 125 1.76 15.31 18.46
N GLU A 126 2.82 14.61 18.87
CA GLU A 126 3.92 14.22 18.01
C GLU A 126 3.73 12.80 17.45
N VAL A 127 4.03 12.65 16.15
CA VAL A 127 4.08 11.37 15.45
C VAL A 127 5.49 11.12 14.95
N LEU A 128 6.12 10.06 15.44
CA LEU A 128 7.48 9.67 15.09
C LEU A 128 7.48 8.98 13.71
N THR A 129 8.39 9.42 12.83
CA THR A 129 8.55 8.92 11.48
C THR A 129 10.00 9.10 10.99
N VAL A 130 10.27 8.76 9.73
CA VAL A 130 11.58 9.00 9.08
C VAL A 130 11.50 10.14 8.08
N ALA A 131 12.63 10.82 7.86
CA ALA A 131 12.70 11.89 6.86
C ALA A 131 12.76 11.36 5.41
N MET A 132 13.18 10.11 5.22
CA MET A 132 13.23 9.45 3.93
C MET A 132 11.93 8.66 3.70
N GLY A 133 11.13 9.06 2.72
CA GLY A 133 9.88 8.35 2.47
C GLY A 133 9.03 8.94 1.35
N PHE A 134 7.85 8.36 1.21
CA PHE A 134 6.84 8.87 0.30
C PHE A 134 6.00 9.95 1.00
N PRO A 135 5.59 11.02 0.30
CA PRO A 135 4.87 12.13 0.93
C PRO A 135 3.64 11.72 1.73
N THR A 136 2.88 10.74 1.25
CA THR A 136 1.61 10.37 1.88
C THR A 136 1.73 9.50 3.13
N THR A 137 2.95 9.08 3.52
CA THR A 137 3.22 8.56 4.87
C THR A 137 3.29 9.70 5.89
N VAL A 138 3.74 10.90 5.49
CA VAL A 138 3.95 12.06 6.39
C VAL A 138 2.81 13.07 6.31
N ASN A 139 2.23 13.30 5.12
CA ASN A 139 1.16 14.29 4.92
C ASN A 139 0.00 14.18 5.91
N PRO A 140 -0.52 12.99 6.25
CA PRO A 140 -1.61 12.84 7.20
C PRO A 140 -1.30 13.43 8.58
N ILE A 141 -0.02 13.45 8.99
CA ILE A 141 0.41 14.02 10.27
C ILE A 141 0.10 15.53 10.26
N PHE A 142 0.55 16.26 9.24
CA PHE A 142 0.26 17.69 9.09
C PHE A 142 -1.23 17.97 8.89
N GLN A 143 -1.90 17.17 8.06
CA GLN A 143 -3.31 17.35 7.72
C GLN A 143 -4.25 17.21 8.93
N ASN A 144 -3.83 16.46 9.95
CA ASN A 144 -4.57 16.31 11.21
C ASN A 144 -4.07 17.25 12.32
N GLY A 145 -3.21 18.23 12.00
CA GLY A 145 -2.67 19.19 12.99
C GLY A 145 -1.67 18.58 13.95
N LEU A 146 -1.15 17.40 13.67
CA LEU A 146 -0.11 16.72 14.42
C LEU A 146 1.27 17.18 13.97
N LYS A 147 2.31 16.89 14.76
CA LYS A 147 3.68 17.30 14.47
C LYS A 147 4.56 16.11 14.16
N PRO A 148 5.18 16.04 12.96
CA PRO A 148 6.16 15.00 12.68
C PRO A 148 7.41 15.16 13.54
N VAL A 149 7.88 14.05 14.10
CA VAL A 149 9.23 13.93 14.67
C VAL A 149 10.00 13.01 13.75
N VAL A 150 11.06 13.52 13.13
CA VAL A 150 11.79 12.79 12.11
C VAL A 150 13.16 12.37 12.59
N VAL A 151 13.54 11.15 12.25
CA VAL A 151 14.85 10.56 12.52
C VAL A 151 15.51 10.15 11.21
N ASP A 152 16.83 9.93 11.27
CA ASP A 152 17.61 9.42 10.15
C ASP A 152 17.42 7.90 9.99
N ILE A 153 17.91 7.39 8.87
CA ILE A 153 17.81 6.01 8.44
C ILE A 153 19.18 5.34 8.35
N GLU A 154 19.20 4.01 8.40
CA GLU A 154 20.37 3.21 8.06
C GLU A 154 20.56 3.15 6.54
N LEU A 155 21.81 3.28 6.07
CA LEU A 155 22.11 2.98 4.67
C LEU A 155 21.96 1.47 4.43
N GLN A 156 21.53 1.08 3.25
CA GLN A 156 21.29 -0.29 2.79
C GLN A 156 19.96 -0.92 3.27
N THR A 157 19.53 -0.78 4.53
CA THR A 157 18.17 -1.21 4.94
C THR A 157 17.14 -0.15 4.63
N TYR A 158 17.54 1.12 4.65
CA TYR A 158 16.68 2.31 4.48
C TYR A 158 15.62 2.47 5.57
N ASP A 159 15.77 1.77 6.67
CA ASP A 159 14.88 1.81 7.83
C ASP A 159 15.42 2.77 8.89
N ALA A 160 14.55 3.17 9.82
CA ALA A 160 14.91 4.07 10.89
C ALA A 160 16.08 3.55 11.74
N ILE A 161 17.03 4.43 12.08
CA ILE A 161 18.08 4.13 13.08
C ILE A 161 17.41 3.91 14.43
N VAL A 162 17.52 2.69 14.95
CA VAL A 162 16.82 2.25 16.16
C VAL A 162 17.09 3.14 17.38
N ASP A 163 18.36 3.51 17.61
CA ASP A 163 18.73 4.36 18.74
C ASP A 163 18.10 5.76 18.63
N ARG A 164 17.97 6.29 17.40
CA ARG A 164 17.31 7.56 17.16
C ARG A 164 15.81 7.51 17.45
N LEU A 165 15.15 6.36 17.20
CA LEU A 165 13.75 6.19 17.62
C LEU A 165 13.60 6.33 19.13
N ARG A 166 14.47 5.71 19.94
CA ARG A 166 14.46 5.81 21.40
C ARG A 166 14.67 7.25 21.90
N GLU A 167 15.67 7.95 21.33
CA GLU A 167 15.96 9.36 21.63
C GLU A 167 14.81 10.31 21.26
N ALA A 168 14.02 9.94 20.24
CA ALA A 168 12.97 10.80 19.71
C ALA A 168 11.68 10.80 20.53
N ILE A 169 11.46 9.78 21.36
CA ILE A 169 10.24 9.68 22.17
C ILE A 169 10.27 10.69 23.31
N GLY A 170 9.23 11.51 23.39
CA GLY A 170 9.03 12.52 24.43
C GLY A 170 7.58 12.53 24.92
N PRO A 171 7.25 13.40 25.90
CA PRO A 171 5.91 13.44 26.52
C PRO A 171 4.76 13.70 25.54
N LYS A 172 5.06 14.33 24.39
CA LYS A 172 4.10 14.64 23.34
C LYS A 172 4.02 13.58 22.26
N THR A 173 4.95 12.62 22.23
CA THR A 173 4.92 11.53 21.27
C THR A 173 3.77 10.60 21.60
N LYS A 174 2.87 10.36 20.62
CA LYS A 174 1.64 9.57 20.79
C LYS A 174 1.48 8.48 19.74
N ALA A 175 2.27 8.53 18.67
CA ALA A 175 2.21 7.53 17.61
C ALA A 175 3.56 7.35 16.92
N ILE A 176 3.73 6.19 16.30
CA ILE A 176 4.77 5.91 15.31
C ILE A 176 4.05 5.59 13.99
N MET A 177 4.43 6.29 12.91
CA MET A 177 3.94 6.02 11.56
C MET A 177 5.12 5.93 10.61
N MET A 178 5.41 4.75 10.10
CA MET A 178 6.56 4.50 9.21
C MET A 178 6.19 3.53 8.10
N ALA A 179 6.86 3.68 6.96
CA ALA A 179 6.75 2.74 5.85
C ALA A 179 7.77 1.60 5.97
N HIS A 180 7.38 0.42 5.50
CA HIS A 180 8.29 -0.68 5.20
C HIS A 180 8.93 -0.39 3.84
N THR A 181 10.08 0.26 3.86
CA THR A 181 10.70 0.91 2.70
C THR A 181 10.99 -0.07 1.57
N LEU A 182 10.40 0.17 0.40
CA LEU A 182 10.50 -0.70 -0.78
C LEU A 182 10.23 -2.19 -0.48
N GLY A 183 9.42 -2.48 0.53
CA GLY A 183 9.08 -3.83 0.93
C GLY A 183 9.95 -4.43 2.03
N ASN A 184 10.99 -3.72 2.49
CA ASN A 184 11.83 -4.14 3.61
C ASN A 184 11.18 -3.76 4.94
N PRO A 185 10.79 -4.72 5.79
CA PRO A 185 10.21 -4.41 7.09
C PRO A 185 11.21 -3.69 8.00
N PHE A 186 10.82 -2.58 8.60
CA PHE A 186 11.62 -1.98 9.68
C PHE A 186 11.68 -2.90 10.91
N ASN A 187 12.57 -2.59 11.86
CA ASN A 187 12.76 -3.41 13.07
C ASN A 187 11.50 -3.39 13.96
N LEU A 188 10.59 -4.33 13.69
CA LEU A 188 9.31 -4.44 14.37
C LEU A 188 9.43 -4.88 15.84
N ASP A 189 10.49 -5.62 16.20
CA ASP A 189 10.73 -5.99 17.61
C ASP A 189 10.88 -4.72 18.46
N VAL A 190 11.78 -3.83 18.05
CA VAL A 190 12.04 -2.59 18.80
C VAL A 190 10.87 -1.62 18.72
N VAL A 191 10.26 -1.47 17.55
CA VAL A 191 9.13 -0.53 17.40
C VAL A 191 7.94 -0.97 18.25
N GLN A 192 7.60 -2.26 18.30
CA GLN A 192 6.54 -2.77 19.16
C GLN A 192 6.88 -2.65 20.66
N GLU A 193 8.15 -2.87 21.05
CA GLU A 193 8.62 -2.64 22.42
C GLU A 193 8.40 -1.18 22.82
N LEU A 194 8.83 -0.22 21.98
CA LEU A 194 8.66 1.21 22.22
C LEU A 194 7.18 1.62 22.31
N CYS A 195 6.35 1.11 21.41
CA CYS A 195 4.92 1.38 21.45
C CYS A 195 4.28 0.89 22.74
N LYS A 196 4.67 -0.28 23.22
CA LYS A 196 4.17 -0.85 24.47
C LYS A 196 4.68 -0.09 25.72
N GLU A 197 5.96 0.29 25.71
CA GLU A 197 6.61 0.98 26.83
C GLU A 197 6.03 2.39 27.04
N HIS A 198 5.72 3.09 25.93
CA HIS A 198 5.31 4.48 25.95
C HIS A 198 3.84 4.71 25.60
N ASP A 199 3.04 3.64 25.49
CA ASP A 199 1.62 3.70 25.13
C ASP A 199 1.36 4.48 23.83
N LEU A 200 2.07 4.08 22.74
CA LEU A 200 2.02 4.73 21.43
C LEU A 200 1.19 3.91 20.44
N TRP A 201 0.42 4.59 19.61
CA TRP A 201 -0.19 4.00 18.43
C TRP A 201 0.88 3.61 17.40
N LEU A 202 0.72 2.45 16.77
CA LEU A 202 1.55 2.02 15.65
C LEU A 202 0.74 1.98 14.37
N ILE A 203 1.17 2.77 13.38
CA ILE A 203 0.64 2.79 12.02
C ILE A 203 1.73 2.25 11.07
N GLU A 204 1.50 1.07 10.48
CA GLU A 204 2.38 0.52 9.45
C GLU A 204 1.95 1.01 8.06
N ASP A 205 2.80 1.73 7.35
CA ASP A 205 2.60 1.94 5.93
C ASP A 205 3.22 0.76 5.17
N SER A 206 2.39 -0.21 4.80
CA SER A 206 2.78 -1.42 4.06
C SER A 206 2.47 -1.32 2.56
N CYS A 207 2.35 -0.10 2.00
CA CYS A 207 2.03 0.10 0.59
C CYS A 207 3.01 -0.65 -0.34
N ASP A 208 4.29 -0.66 0.01
CA ASP A 208 5.34 -1.35 -0.74
C ASP A 208 5.63 -2.77 -0.24
N ALA A 209 4.92 -3.27 0.78
CA ALA A 209 5.35 -4.45 1.54
C ALA A 209 4.31 -5.58 1.63
N LEU A 210 3.28 -5.56 0.76
CA LEU A 210 2.29 -6.64 0.77
C LEU A 210 2.96 -8.00 0.48
N GLY A 211 2.83 -8.92 1.44
CA GLY A 211 3.47 -10.25 1.39
C GLY A 211 4.87 -10.31 2.00
N SER A 212 5.45 -9.20 2.45
CA SER A 212 6.65 -9.21 3.30
C SER A 212 6.35 -9.82 4.66
N THR A 213 7.34 -10.47 5.26
CA THR A 213 7.20 -11.04 6.60
C THR A 213 8.32 -10.59 7.53
N TYR A 214 8.00 -10.53 8.81
CA TYR A 214 8.94 -10.33 9.90
C TYR A 214 8.69 -11.43 10.94
N ARG A 215 9.72 -12.23 11.29
CA ARG A 215 9.57 -13.45 12.10
C ARG A 215 8.44 -14.39 11.63
N GLY A 216 8.25 -14.49 10.31
CA GLY A 216 7.22 -15.34 9.69
C GLY A 216 5.79 -14.76 9.73
N GLN A 217 5.55 -13.61 10.37
CA GLN A 217 4.28 -12.91 10.38
C GLN A 217 4.27 -11.81 9.30
N ARG A 218 3.16 -11.65 8.58
CA ARG A 218 3.08 -10.65 7.50
C ARG A 218 3.03 -9.23 8.03
N THR A 219 3.75 -8.31 7.36
CA THR A 219 3.62 -6.86 7.58
C THR A 219 2.18 -6.41 7.37
N GLY A 220 1.77 -5.36 8.09
CA GLY A 220 0.38 -4.92 8.13
C GLY A 220 -0.46 -5.59 9.22
N SER A 221 0.13 -6.52 10.00
CA SER A 221 -0.54 -7.19 11.14
C SER A 221 0.08 -6.87 12.50
N PHE A 222 1.13 -6.06 12.55
CA PHE A 222 1.82 -5.69 13.80
C PHE A 222 1.29 -4.41 14.43
N GLY A 223 0.88 -3.43 13.62
CA GLY A 223 0.36 -2.15 14.07
C GLY A 223 -1.09 -2.20 14.54
N ASP A 224 -1.56 -1.13 15.16
CA ASP A 224 -2.98 -0.92 15.49
C ASP A 224 -3.80 -0.69 14.23
N THR A 225 -3.21 0.05 13.28
CA THR A 225 -3.64 0.17 11.90
C THR A 225 -2.47 -0.07 10.96
N ALA A 226 -2.78 -0.56 9.77
CA ALA A 226 -1.81 -0.65 8.68
C ALA A 226 -2.46 -0.33 7.35
N THR A 227 -1.65 0.05 6.37
CA THR A 227 -2.15 0.50 5.07
C THR A 227 -1.49 -0.25 3.93
N VAL A 228 -2.19 -0.33 2.80
CA VAL A 228 -1.66 -0.93 1.57
C VAL A 228 -2.20 -0.17 0.36
N SER A 229 -1.42 -0.16 -0.72
CA SER A 229 -1.79 0.45 -2.00
C SER A 229 -1.93 -0.59 -3.10
N PHE A 230 -2.88 -0.33 -4.01
CA PHE A 230 -3.12 -1.14 -5.20
C PHE A 230 -2.96 -0.34 -6.49
N TYR A 231 -2.18 0.76 -6.45
CA TYR A 231 -1.74 1.44 -7.67
C TYR A 231 -0.98 0.45 -8.57
N PRO A 232 -0.99 0.60 -9.91
CA PRO A 232 -0.46 -0.41 -10.85
C PRO A 232 0.98 -0.87 -10.62
N ALA A 233 1.79 -0.08 -9.93
CA ALA A 233 3.18 -0.43 -9.63
C ALA A 233 3.33 -1.40 -8.45
N HIS A 234 2.34 -1.51 -7.56
CA HIS A 234 2.40 -2.32 -6.34
C HIS A 234 2.29 -3.83 -6.59
N HIS A 235 2.19 -4.61 -5.53
CA HIS A 235 2.23 -6.07 -5.57
C HIS A 235 1.07 -6.68 -6.35
N ILE A 236 -0.13 -6.14 -6.14
CA ILE A 236 -1.35 -6.35 -6.93
C ILE A 236 -1.95 -4.99 -7.28
N THR A 237 -2.87 -4.95 -8.23
CA THR A 237 -3.52 -3.70 -8.63
C THR A 237 -5.03 -3.80 -8.68
N THR A 238 -5.68 -2.68 -8.34
CA THR A 238 -7.10 -2.44 -8.59
C THR A 238 -7.31 -1.29 -9.61
N GLY A 239 -6.24 -0.91 -10.35
CA GLY A 239 -6.18 0.31 -11.13
C GLY A 239 -5.79 1.50 -10.24
N GLU A 240 -6.69 1.95 -9.42
CA GLU A 240 -6.48 2.76 -8.23
C GLU A 240 -7.14 2.05 -7.05
N GLY A 241 -6.55 2.17 -5.85
CA GLY A 241 -7.11 1.57 -4.63
C GLY A 241 -6.09 1.50 -3.51
N GLY A 242 -6.60 1.23 -2.32
CA GLY A 242 -5.84 0.97 -1.11
C GLY A 242 -6.72 0.33 -0.05
N ALA A 243 -6.14 -0.08 1.05
CA ALA A 243 -6.90 -0.60 2.18
C ALA A 243 -6.25 -0.25 3.50
N VAL A 244 -7.07 -0.17 4.54
CA VAL A 244 -6.65 -0.04 5.94
C VAL A 244 -6.94 -1.34 6.66
N PHE A 245 -5.93 -1.97 7.22
CA PHE A 245 -6.06 -3.09 8.14
C PHE A 245 -6.19 -2.57 9.57
N VAL A 246 -7.03 -3.20 10.37
CA VAL A 246 -7.28 -2.79 11.75
C VAL A 246 -7.40 -3.98 12.69
N LYS A 247 -6.89 -3.82 13.93
CA LYS A 247 -7.03 -4.82 14.99
C LYS A 247 -8.27 -4.60 15.86
N SER A 248 -8.63 -3.35 16.10
CA SER A 248 -9.69 -2.97 17.02
C SER A 248 -11.01 -2.71 16.30
N PRO A 249 -12.14 -3.33 16.72
CA PRO A 249 -13.46 -3.00 16.18
C PRO A 249 -13.85 -1.54 16.41
N LEU A 250 -13.35 -0.93 17.49
CA LEU A 250 -13.58 0.47 17.76
C LEU A 250 -12.89 1.35 16.71
N VAL A 251 -11.60 1.09 16.44
CA VAL A 251 -10.83 1.79 15.40
C VAL A 251 -11.44 1.56 14.01
N LYS A 252 -11.89 0.32 13.70
CA LYS A 252 -12.58 0.04 12.44
C LYS A 252 -13.77 0.98 12.20
N LYS A 253 -14.61 1.18 13.20
CA LYS A 253 -15.76 2.10 13.11
C LYS A 253 -15.32 3.54 12.81
N GLN A 254 -14.19 3.97 13.35
CA GLN A 254 -13.66 5.30 13.07
C GLN A 254 -13.12 5.38 11.64
N VAL A 255 -12.38 4.36 11.18
CA VAL A 255 -11.90 4.25 9.79
C VAL A 255 -13.08 4.31 8.81
N ASP A 256 -14.15 3.52 9.04
CA ASP A 256 -15.35 3.56 8.22
C ASP A 256 -16.01 4.95 8.23
N SER A 257 -16.11 5.55 9.41
CA SER A 257 -16.70 6.89 9.56
C SER A 257 -15.92 7.95 8.78
N PHE A 258 -14.62 8.03 8.98
CA PHE A 258 -13.77 9.00 8.26
C PHE A 258 -13.76 8.75 6.74
N ARG A 259 -13.79 7.49 6.29
CA ARG A 259 -13.91 7.14 4.88
C ARG A 259 -15.25 7.63 4.29
N ASP A 260 -16.33 7.61 5.07
CA ASP A 260 -17.70 7.83 4.67
C ASP A 260 -18.27 9.13 5.26
N TRP A 261 -17.66 10.28 4.95
CA TRP A 261 -18.06 11.66 5.32
C TRP A 261 -18.08 11.97 6.84
N GLY A 262 -17.56 11.10 7.69
CA GLY A 262 -17.66 11.23 9.14
C GLY A 262 -18.95 10.69 9.72
N ARG A 263 -19.69 9.87 8.96
CA ARG A 263 -20.98 9.29 9.33
C ARG A 263 -20.86 8.29 10.47
N ASP A 264 -21.81 8.31 11.39
CA ASP A 264 -21.91 7.34 12.48
C ASP A 264 -22.60 6.02 12.10
N CYS A 265 -23.43 6.03 11.06
CA CYS A 265 -24.11 4.85 10.57
C CYS A 265 -23.11 3.79 10.07
N TYR A 266 -23.23 2.57 10.61
CA TYR A 266 -22.44 1.41 10.24
C TYR A 266 -23.22 0.37 9.42
N CYS A 267 -24.42 0.73 8.92
CA CYS A 267 -25.18 -0.12 8.01
C CYS A 267 -24.42 -0.26 6.68
N GLU A 268 -24.45 -1.45 6.11
CA GLU A 268 -23.82 -1.73 4.83
C GLU A 268 -24.31 -0.82 3.72
N THR A 269 -23.47 -0.60 2.70
CA THR A 269 -23.82 0.25 1.56
C THR A 269 -25.03 -0.34 0.82
N GLY A 270 -26.05 0.49 0.58
CA GLY A 270 -27.29 0.05 -0.07
C GLY A 270 -28.28 -0.67 0.85
N CYS A 271 -27.92 -0.95 2.09
CA CYS A 271 -28.80 -1.60 3.06
C CYS A 271 -29.30 -0.60 4.10
N ASP A 272 -30.61 -0.57 4.31
CA ASP A 272 -31.24 0.29 5.30
C ASP A 272 -31.54 -0.48 6.59
N ASN A 273 -31.32 0.18 7.73
CA ASN A 273 -31.75 -0.29 9.04
C ASN A 273 -31.25 -1.70 9.43
N THR A 274 -30.09 -2.14 8.91
CA THR A 274 -29.47 -3.43 9.32
C THR A 274 -29.11 -3.44 10.80
N CYS A 275 -28.92 -2.27 11.41
CA CYS A 275 -28.70 -2.11 12.86
C CYS A 275 -29.99 -2.21 13.70
N LEU A 276 -31.18 -2.19 13.11
CA LEU A 276 -32.51 -2.14 13.76
C LEU A 276 -32.71 -0.95 14.70
N LYS A 277 -31.92 0.15 14.53
CA LYS A 277 -31.89 1.32 15.41
C LYS A 277 -31.88 2.64 14.66
N ARG A 278 -32.49 2.69 13.48
CA ARG A 278 -32.42 3.83 12.57
C ARG A 278 -32.81 5.16 13.21
N PHE A 279 -33.80 5.18 14.09
CA PHE A 279 -34.33 6.37 14.72
C PHE A 279 -34.16 6.43 16.24
N GLU A 280 -33.27 5.58 16.80
CA GLU A 280 -33.10 5.47 18.26
C GLU A 280 -31.85 6.24 18.76
N TRP A 281 -31.14 6.91 17.88
CA TRP A 281 -29.91 7.59 18.25
C TRP A 281 -30.19 9.07 18.54
N LYS A 282 -29.59 9.55 19.63
CA LYS A 282 -29.56 10.95 20.00
C LYS A 282 -28.12 11.38 20.19
N LEU A 283 -27.56 12.10 19.25
CA LEU A 283 -26.17 12.60 19.29
C LEU A 283 -26.15 14.10 19.03
N GLY A 284 -25.26 14.80 19.75
CA GLY A 284 -25.17 16.26 19.69
C GLY A 284 -26.49 16.94 20.07
N GLU A 285 -26.84 17.99 19.37
CA GLU A 285 -28.08 18.76 19.56
C GLU A 285 -29.20 18.37 18.58
N LEU A 286 -29.05 17.20 17.91
CA LEU A 286 -30.07 16.72 17.00
C LEU A 286 -31.35 16.32 17.71
N PRO A 287 -32.53 16.48 17.07
CA PRO A 287 -33.82 16.07 17.66
C PRO A 287 -33.85 14.57 17.91
N GLU A 288 -34.68 14.15 18.88
CA GLU A 288 -34.96 12.75 19.12
C GLU A 288 -35.61 12.09 17.87
N GLY A 289 -35.21 10.84 17.58
CA GLY A 289 -35.68 10.12 16.41
C GLY A 289 -35.06 10.58 15.08
N TYR A 290 -33.94 11.32 15.11
CA TYR A 290 -33.24 11.70 13.90
C TYR A 290 -32.64 10.49 13.21
N ASP A 291 -32.77 10.41 11.87
CA ASP A 291 -32.22 9.28 11.09
C ASP A 291 -30.70 9.20 11.22
N HIS A 292 -30.20 8.13 11.83
CA HIS A 292 -28.77 7.97 12.08
C HIS A 292 -27.90 7.91 10.81
N LYS A 293 -28.49 7.67 9.64
CA LYS A 293 -27.79 7.78 8.35
C LYS A 293 -27.28 9.20 8.06
N TYR A 294 -27.82 10.19 8.72
CA TYR A 294 -27.47 11.61 8.56
C TYR A 294 -26.85 12.20 9.83
N ILE A 295 -26.31 11.35 10.71
CA ILE A 295 -25.55 11.79 11.88
C ILE A 295 -24.06 11.68 11.56
N TYR A 296 -23.34 12.77 11.77
CA TYR A 296 -21.91 12.88 11.50
C TYR A 296 -21.18 13.32 12.77
N SER A 297 -20.30 12.47 13.31
CA SER A 297 -19.49 12.79 14.49
C SER A 297 -18.07 13.23 14.14
N HIS A 298 -17.68 13.14 12.88
CA HIS A 298 -16.36 13.54 12.38
C HIS A 298 -16.49 14.43 11.16
N ILE A 299 -15.44 15.23 10.91
CA ILE A 299 -15.20 15.88 9.62
C ILE A 299 -14.45 14.88 8.76
N GLY A 300 -15.19 14.03 8.07
CA GLY A 300 -14.65 12.93 7.28
C GLY A 300 -14.58 13.22 5.78
N TYR A 301 -14.23 12.18 5.02
CA TYR A 301 -13.96 12.24 3.59
C TYR A 301 -14.95 11.37 2.80
N ASN A 302 -14.89 11.40 1.48
CA ASN A 302 -15.50 10.38 0.63
C ASN A 302 -14.38 9.64 -0.13
N LEU A 303 -13.93 8.53 0.43
CA LEU A 303 -12.76 7.80 -0.06
C LEU A 303 -13.07 6.34 -0.41
N LYS A 304 -14.35 6.02 -0.62
CA LYS A 304 -14.74 4.68 -1.09
C LYS A 304 -14.20 4.42 -2.50
N ALA A 305 -13.78 3.18 -2.73
CA ALA A 305 -13.54 2.66 -4.06
C ALA A 305 -14.81 2.04 -4.65
N THR A 306 -14.79 1.75 -5.94
CA THR A 306 -15.89 1.10 -6.66
C THR A 306 -15.80 -0.43 -6.56
N ASP A 307 -16.91 -1.12 -6.77
CA ASP A 307 -16.94 -2.58 -6.77
C ASP A 307 -16.16 -3.21 -7.93
N MET A 308 -16.06 -2.51 -9.07
CA MET A 308 -15.22 -2.89 -10.20
C MET A 308 -13.72 -2.95 -9.82
N GLN A 309 -13.25 -1.98 -9.02
CA GLN A 309 -11.88 -1.99 -8.48
C GLN A 309 -11.66 -3.18 -7.54
N ALA A 310 -12.63 -3.46 -6.69
CA ALA A 310 -12.58 -4.61 -5.79
C ALA A 310 -12.58 -5.96 -6.55
N ALA A 311 -13.38 -6.08 -7.62
CA ALA A 311 -13.42 -7.27 -8.47
C ALA A 311 -12.07 -7.56 -9.11
N LEU A 312 -11.40 -6.54 -9.64
CA LEU A 312 -10.03 -6.66 -10.13
C LEU A 312 -9.08 -7.12 -9.02
N GLY A 313 -9.15 -6.48 -7.84
CA GLY A 313 -8.32 -6.83 -6.69
C GLY A 313 -8.52 -8.27 -6.25
N LEU A 314 -9.76 -8.75 -6.23
CA LEU A 314 -10.10 -10.12 -5.85
C LEU A 314 -9.49 -11.15 -6.83
N SER A 315 -9.55 -10.88 -8.14
CA SER A 315 -8.87 -11.68 -9.17
C SER A 315 -7.33 -11.66 -9.01
N GLN A 316 -6.75 -10.50 -8.69
CA GLN A 316 -5.32 -10.34 -8.48
C GLN A 316 -4.81 -11.11 -7.23
N MET A 317 -5.65 -11.25 -6.19
CA MET A 317 -5.30 -12.01 -4.98
C MET A 317 -4.94 -13.46 -5.26
N ASP A 318 -5.50 -14.06 -6.30
CA ASP A 318 -5.20 -15.46 -6.67
C ASP A 318 -3.77 -15.65 -7.19
N LYS A 319 -3.11 -14.56 -7.56
CA LYS A 319 -1.74 -14.53 -8.10
C LYS A 319 -0.73 -13.90 -7.13
N LEU A 320 -1.19 -13.39 -5.98
CA LEU A 320 -0.36 -12.60 -5.07
C LEU A 320 0.88 -13.37 -4.59
N ASP A 321 0.73 -14.62 -4.16
CA ASP A 321 1.88 -15.42 -3.69
C ASP A 321 2.89 -15.68 -4.82
N LEU A 322 2.43 -15.90 -6.06
CA LEU A 322 3.30 -15.99 -7.23
C LEU A 322 4.03 -14.67 -7.47
N PHE A 323 3.34 -13.54 -7.36
CA PHE A 323 3.97 -12.23 -7.57
C PHE A 323 5.01 -11.90 -6.49
N VAL A 324 4.74 -12.26 -5.24
CA VAL A 324 5.68 -12.14 -4.13
C VAL A 324 6.93 -13.01 -4.39
N SER A 325 6.76 -14.29 -4.81
CA SER A 325 7.87 -15.18 -5.14
C SER A 325 8.75 -14.60 -6.26
N ARG A 326 8.12 -14.15 -7.36
CA ARG A 326 8.84 -13.57 -8.50
C ARG A 326 9.61 -12.30 -8.14
N ARG A 327 9.08 -11.44 -7.26
CA ARG A 327 9.80 -10.25 -6.75
C ARG A 327 11.04 -10.67 -5.97
N LYS A 328 10.94 -11.65 -5.08
CA LYS A 328 12.08 -12.21 -4.32
C LYS A 328 13.13 -12.82 -5.26
N GLU A 329 12.70 -13.60 -6.25
CA GLU A 329 13.60 -14.20 -7.24
C GLU A 329 14.33 -13.14 -8.06
N ASN A 330 13.63 -12.15 -8.59
CA ASN A 330 14.20 -11.06 -9.38
C ASN A 330 15.19 -10.22 -8.57
N PHE A 331 14.85 -9.94 -7.29
CA PHE A 331 15.75 -9.24 -6.39
C PHE A 331 17.03 -10.03 -6.14
N ASN A 332 16.91 -11.30 -5.79
CA ASN A 332 18.07 -12.16 -5.53
C ASN A 332 18.95 -12.33 -6.77
N TYR A 333 18.34 -12.37 -7.95
CA TYR A 333 19.07 -12.43 -9.22
C TYR A 333 19.91 -11.17 -9.42
N LEU A 334 19.32 -9.98 -9.31
CA LEU A 334 20.05 -8.72 -9.41
C LEU A 334 21.13 -8.57 -8.32
N TYR A 335 20.83 -9.01 -7.09
CA TYR A 335 21.80 -8.96 -6.00
C TYR A 335 23.05 -9.77 -6.34
N LYS A 336 22.88 -11.02 -6.77
CA LYS A 336 23.96 -11.91 -7.16
C LYS A 336 24.78 -11.33 -8.32
N GLU A 337 24.12 -10.75 -9.32
CA GLU A 337 24.81 -10.19 -10.49
C GLU A 337 25.57 -8.90 -10.17
N LEU A 338 25.12 -8.11 -9.20
CA LEU A 338 25.74 -6.83 -8.84
C LEU A 338 26.68 -6.92 -7.64
N GLU A 339 26.69 -8.04 -6.90
CA GLU A 339 27.53 -8.25 -5.75
C GLU A 339 29.02 -8.08 -6.13
N GLY A 340 29.77 -7.34 -5.29
CA GLY A 340 31.19 -7.05 -5.53
C GLY A 340 31.47 -5.99 -6.59
N THR A 341 30.45 -5.35 -7.19
CA THR A 341 30.66 -4.21 -8.09
C THR A 341 31.15 -3.01 -7.30
N ASP A 342 32.37 -2.54 -7.61
CA ASP A 342 32.97 -1.41 -6.92
C ASP A 342 32.13 -0.14 -7.00
N GLY A 343 32.05 0.59 -5.90
CA GLY A 343 31.27 1.83 -5.79
C GLY A 343 29.77 1.65 -5.59
N LEU A 344 29.24 0.42 -5.46
CA LEU A 344 27.84 0.15 -5.14
C LEU A 344 27.66 -0.31 -3.69
N LEU A 345 26.75 0.31 -2.98
CA LEU A 345 26.18 -0.19 -1.72
C LEU A 345 24.83 -0.85 -2.05
N LEU A 346 24.80 -2.18 -1.99
CA LEU A 346 23.61 -2.96 -2.28
C LEU A 346 22.68 -3.04 -1.05
N PRO A 347 21.37 -3.24 -1.26
CA PRO A 347 20.40 -3.30 -0.18
C PRO A 347 20.58 -4.52 0.72
N LYS A 348 20.17 -4.38 1.97
CA LYS A 348 20.13 -5.46 2.96
C LYS A 348 18.74 -5.60 3.54
N ALA A 349 18.27 -6.83 3.69
CA ALA A 349 17.08 -7.10 4.45
C ALA A 349 17.32 -6.81 5.95
N THR A 350 16.33 -6.25 6.60
CA THR A 350 16.30 -6.13 8.07
C THR A 350 16.39 -7.51 8.72
N LEU A 351 17.12 -7.61 9.82
CA LEU A 351 17.24 -8.89 10.54
C LEU A 351 15.86 -9.46 10.88
N ASN A 352 15.69 -10.77 10.71
CA ASN A 352 14.43 -11.51 10.90
C ASN A 352 13.32 -11.18 9.89
N SER A 353 13.60 -10.44 8.82
CA SER A 353 12.62 -10.14 7.77
C SER A 353 12.81 -11.00 6.52
N GLU A 354 11.72 -11.17 5.78
CA GLU A 354 11.72 -11.68 4.42
C GLU A 354 10.96 -10.68 3.52
N PRO A 355 11.66 -9.70 2.94
CA PRO A 355 11.03 -8.68 2.13
C PRO A 355 10.37 -9.22 0.86
N SER A 356 9.21 -8.68 0.52
CA SER A 356 8.63 -8.74 -0.82
C SER A 356 9.00 -7.46 -1.54
N TRP A 357 10.19 -7.42 -2.11
CA TRP A 357 10.81 -6.20 -2.60
C TRP A 357 9.98 -5.50 -3.70
N PHE A 358 9.66 -4.24 -3.47
CA PHE A 358 8.98 -3.39 -4.45
C PHE A 358 9.90 -2.97 -5.59
N GLY A 359 11.18 -2.72 -5.28
CA GLY A 359 12.25 -2.39 -6.20
C GLY A 359 13.61 -2.82 -5.65
N PHE A 360 14.64 -2.73 -6.49
CA PHE A 360 16.03 -3.00 -6.13
C PHE A 360 16.77 -1.68 -5.95
N PRO A 361 16.90 -1.15 -4.72
CA PRO A 361 17.61 0.10 -4.48
C PRO A 361 19.13 -0.10 -4.56
N ILE A 362 19.79 0.89 -5.13
CA ILE A 362 21.26 0.95 -5.28
C ILE A 362 21.71 2.32 -4.78
N THR A 363 22.58 2.35 -3.78
CA THR A 363 23.24 3.57 -3.32
C THR A 363 24.67 3.59 -3.87
N LEU A 364 25.04 4.67 -4.55
CA LEU A 364 26.45 4.88 -4.91
C LEU A 364 27.24 5.24 -3.67
N ASP A 365 28.33 4.49 -3.40
CA ASP A 365 29.21 4.75 -2.24
C ASP A 365 29.59 6.24 -2.22
N PRO A 366 29.36 6.95 -1.11
CA PRO A 366 29.77 8.37 -0.99
C PRO A 366 31.25 8.63 -1.27
N LYS A 367 32.09 7.61 -1.09
CA LYS A 367 33.55 7.68 -1.35
C LYS A 367 33.90 7.49 -2.82
N HIS A 368 32.99 6.97 -3.63
CA HIS A 368 33.20 6.74 -5.05
C HIS A 368 32.87 7.98 -5.88
N SER A 369 33.67 8.24 -6.93
CA SER A 369 33.56 9.46 -7.76
C SER A 369 32.38 9.46 -8.73
N VAL A 370 31.70 8.30 -8.94
CA VAL A 370 30.59 8.17 -9.89
C VAL A 370 29.44 9.10 -9.53
N ASN A 371 28.93 9.78 -10.55
CA ASN A 371 27.77 10.65 -10.46
C ASN A 371 26.49 9.85 -10.76
N ARG A 372 25.49 9.95 -9.85
CA ARG A 372 24.20 9.27 -10.05
C ARG A 372 23.47 9.74 -11.30
N GLU A 373 23.46 11.04 -11.56
CA GLU A 373 22.74 11.61 -12.72
C GLU A 373 23.33 11.06 -14.03
N GLU A 374 24.65 10.95 -14.16
CA GLU A 374 25.31 10.39 -15.34
C GLU A 374 24.92 8.92 -15.55
N LEU A 375 24.94 8.11 -14.47
CA LEU A 375 24.49 6.73 -14.53
C LEU A 375 23.02 6.62 -14.94
N LEU A 376 22.14 7.46 -14.38
CA LEU A 376 20.72 7.44 -14.73
C LEU A 376 20.47 7.83 -16.18
N ARG A 377 21.17 8.83 -16.72
CA ARG A 377 21.11 9.22 -18.15
C ARG A 377 21.58 8.09 -19.05
N PHE A 378 22.64 7.40 -18.65
CA PHE A 378 23.15 6.23 -19.38
C PHE A 378 22.10 5.10 -19.40
N LEU A 379 21.50 4.75 -18.25
CA LEU A 379 20.45 3.73 -18.18
C LEU A 379 19.22 4.11 -18.99
N ASP A 380 18.82 5.39 -18.97
CA ASP A 380 17.71 5.90 -19.77
C ASP A 380 18.02 5.77 -21.28
N SER A 381 19.25 6.09 -21.73
CA SER A 381 19.68 5.89 -23.11
C SER A 381 19.58 4.43 -23.57
N ARG A 382 19.71 3.50 -22.63
CA ARG A 382 19.52 2.06 -22.81
C ARG A 382 18.06 1.60 -22.62
N LYS A 383 17.12 2.54 -22.44
CA LYS A 383 15.70 2.28 -22.18
C LYS A 383 15.43 1.46 -20.90
N ILE A 384 16.32 1.56 -19.91
CA ILE A 384 16.17 0.96 -18.60
C ILE A 384 15.53 1.98 -17.66
N GLY A 385 14.30 1.70 -17.22
CA GLY A 385 13.56 2.56 -16.31
C GLY A 385 14.17 2.56 -14.91
N THR A 386 14.30 3.73 -14.31
CA THR A 386 14.79 3.93 -12.94
C THR A 386 13.87 4.86 -12.18
N ARG A 387 13.95 4.86 -10.85
CA ARG A 387 13.29 5.84 -9.98
C ARG A 387 14.25 6.27 -8.86
N LEU A 388 14.05 7.48 -8.37
CA LEU A 388 14.70 7.94 -7.14
C LEU A 388 14.05 7.31 -5.92
N MET A 389 14.74 7.38 -4.78
CA MET A 389 14.21 6.91 -3.52
C MET A 389 13.14 7.89 -3.02
N PHE A 390 11.93 7.78 -3.59
CA PHE A 390 10.76 8.62 -3.28
C PHE A 390 11.07 10.12 -3.26
N ALA A 391 10.66 10.83 -2.19
CA ALA A 391 10.94 12.25 -2.00
C ALA A 391 12.40 12.53 -1.59
N GLY A 392 13.23 11.50 -1.38
CA GLY A 392 14.54 11.68 -0.76
C GLY A 392 14.40 12.17 0.68
N ASN A 393 14.97 13.33 1.01
CA ASN A 393 14.71 14.00 2.28
C ASN A 393 13.43 14.85 2.15
N ILE A 394 12.34 14.37 2.73
CA ILE A 394 11.03 15.02 2.61
C ILE A 394 11.02 16.42 3.23
N MET A 395 11.80 16.64 4.27
CA MET A 395 11.88 17.95 4.96
C MET A 395 12.56 19.03 4.11
N ARG A 396 13.22 18.64 3.00
CA ARG A 396 13.83 19.57 2.03
C ARG A 396 12.93 19.85 0.82
N GLN A 397 11.78 19.19 0.73
CA GLN A 397 10.83 19.42 -0.35
C GLN A 397 10.08 20.74 -0.14
N PRO A 398 9.77 21.50 -1.20
CA PRO A 398 9.16 22.83 -1.08
C PRO A 398 7.90 22.90 -0.22
N ALA A 399 7.08 21.85 -0.23
CA ALA A 399 5.83 21.79 0.53
C ALA A 399 6.02 21.78 2.06
N TYR A 400 7.21 21.45 2.55
CA TYR A 400 7.45 21.24 3.98
C TYR A 400 8.38 22.30 4.60
N LEU A 401 8.93 23.23 3.82
CA LEU A 401 9.91 24.22 4.31
C LEU A 401 9.31 25.12 5.40
N ASP A 402 8.03 25.44 5.31
CA ASP A 402 7.32 26.32 6.25
C ASP A 402 6.47 25.51 7.26
N GLN A 403 6.63 24.17 7.31
CA GLN A 403 5.88 23.32 8.23
C GLN A 403 6.66 23.11 9.54
N GLU A 404 5.92 22.99 10.65
CA GLU A 404 6.52 22.68 11.95
C GLU A 404 6.80 21.19 12.07
N PHE A 405 8.05 20.80 12.30
CA PHE A 405 8.48 19.43 12.62
C PHE A 405 9.69 19.46 13.55
N ARG A 406 10.00 18.35 14.18
CA ARG A 406 11.18 18.18 15.03
C ARG A 406 12.12 17.15 14.41
N VAL A 407 13.40 17.49 14.34
CA VAL A 407 14.48 16.57 13.92
C VAL A 407 15.23 16.09 15.15
N VAL A 408 15.52 14.78 15.22
CA VAL A 408 16.33 14.19 16.28
C VAL A 408 17.62 13.64 15.70
N GLY A 409 18.74 14.16 16.15
CA GLY A 409 20.05 13.93 15.57
C GLY A 409 20.26 14.71 14.27
N ASP A 410 21.00 14.13 13.34
CA ASP A 410 21.19 14.64 11.98
C ASP A 410 20.45 13.76 10.97
N LEU A 411 20.40 14.19 9.72
CA LEU A 411 19.77 13.46 8.61
C LEU A 411 20.78 13.12 7.51
N THR A 412 22.00 12.79 7.91
CA THR A 412 23.15 12.58 7.01
C THR A 412 22.89 11.43 6.04
N ASN A 413 22.40 10.29 6.52
CA ASN A 413 22.12 9.13 5.66
C ASN A 413 20.94 9.42 4.73
N THR A 414 19.90 10.07 5.22
CA THR A 414 18.78 10.54 4.38
C THR A 414 19.26 11.46 3.26
N ASP A 415 20.18 12.39 3.53
CA ASP A 415 20.75 13.28 2.51
C ASP A 415 21.64 12.53 1.51
N ILE A 416 22.38 11.49 1.96
CA ILE A 416 23.14 10.59 1.08
C ILE A 416 22.16 9.86 0.14
N VAL A 417 21.12 9.26 0.68
CA VAL A 417 20.09 8.55 -0.11
C VAL A 417 19.45 9.49 -1.12
N MET A 418 19.07 10.69 -0.73
CA MET A 418 18.51 11.69 -1.63
C MET A 418 19.42 12.01 -2.82
N LYS A 419 20.73 12.06 -2.61
CA LYS A 419 21.71 12.44 -3.64
C LYS A 419 22.25 11.27 -4.44
N ARG A 420 22.33 10.06 -3.85
CA ARG A 420 23.11 8.95 -4.37
C ARG A 420 22.35 7.66 -4.61
N THR A 421 21.08 7.58 -4.20
CA THR A 421 20.28 6.35 -4.35
C THR A 421 19.29 6.47 -5.50
N PHE A 422 19.10 5.36 -6.19
CA PHE A 422 18.05 5.11 -7.16
C PHE A 422 17.64 3.63 -7.06
N TRP A 423 16.57 3.24 -7.72
CA TRP A 423 16.18 1.84 -7.81
C TRP A 423 15.73 1.43 -9.20
N VAL A 424 15.95 0.14 -9.49
CA VAL A 424 15.48 -0.55 -10.70
C VAL A 424 14.40 -1.56 -10.34
N GLY A 425 13.69 -2.07 -11.33
CA GLY A 425 12.54 -2.93 -11.11
C GLY A 425 12.86 -4.32 -10.59
N THR A 426 11.93 -4.85 -9.80
CA THR A 426 11.88 -6.28 -9.40
C THR A 426 10.51 -6.90 -9.70
N TYR A 427 9.59 -6.16 -10.35
CA TYR A 427 8.22 -6.60 -10.51
C TYR A 427 8.09 -7.89 -11.37
N PRO A 428 7.00 -8.66 -11.20
CA PRO A 428 6.87 -10.00 -11.78
C PRO A 428 6.90 -10.09 -13.31
N GLY A 429 6.72 -8.97 -14.01
CA GLY A 429 6.77 -8.91 -15.47
C GLY A 429 8.19 -8.85 -16.05
N LEU A 430 9.24 -8.75 -15.21
CA LEU A 430 10.62 -8.80 -15.67
C LEU A 430 11.04 -10.25 -15.98
N THR A 431 11.73 -10.42 -17.10
CA THR A 431 12.32 -11.69 -17.52
C THR A 431 13.83 -11.71 -17.24
N ASN A 432 14.44 -12.90 -17.13
CA ASN A 432 15.88 -13.01 -16.90
C ASN A 432 16.71 -12.22 -17.93
N PRO A 433 16.43 -12.24 -19.26
CA PRO A 433 17.15 -11.38 -20.20
C PRO A 433 17.04 -9.87 -19.91
N MET A 434 15.94 -9.40 -19.31
CA MET A 434 15.80 -8.02 -18.88
C MET A 434 16.67 -7.75 -17.65
N LEU A 435 16.74 -8.68 -16.70
CA LEU A 435 17.56 -8.57 -15.49
C LEU A 435 19.05 -8.61 -15.83
N ASP A 436 19.47 -9.50 -16.76
CA ASP A 436 20.82 -9.52 -17.32
C ASP A 436 21.20 -8.16 -17.89
N TYR A 437 20.32 -7.62 -18.75
CA TYR A 437 20.56 -6.34 -19.41
C TYR A 437 20.68 -5.16 -18.44
N ILE A 438 19.89 -5.16 -17.36
CA ILE A 438 20.02 -4.18 -16.26
C ILE A 438 21.41 -4.31 -15.61
N ALA A 439 21.76 -5.53 -15.17
CA ALA A 439 22.98 -5.78 -14.41
C ALA A 439 24.24 -5.48 -15.24
N GLU A 440 24.30 -5.95 -16.51
CA GLU A 440 25.38 -5.67 -17.43
C GLU A 440 25.55 -4.17 -17.69
N SER A 441 24.42 -3.45 -17.91
CA SER A 441 24.48 -2.00 -18.16
C SER A 441 25.07 -1.26 -16.97
N ILE A 442 24.68 -1.63 -15.74
CA ILE A 442 25.22 -1.00 -14.51
C ILE A 442 26.73 -1.32 -14.39
N LYS A 443 27.14 -2.59 -14.56
CA LYS A 443 28.56 -3.00 -14.49
C LYS A 443 29.42 -2.30 -15.55
N ASP A 444 28.92 -2.18 -16.79
CA ASP A 444 29.64 -1.49 -17.87
C ASP A 444 29.91 -0.04 -17.55
N PHE A 445 28.91 0.67 -17.00
CA PHE A 445 29.07 2.07 -16.57
C PHE A 445 30.04 2.18 -15.41
N MET A 446 29.87 1.36 -14.36
CA MET A 446 30.73 1.41 -13.15
C MET A 446 32.19 1.06 -13.45
N SER A 447 32.46 0.21 -14.43
CA SER A 447 33.83 -0.13 -14.87
C SER A 447 34.47 0.90 -15.81
N GLY A 448 33.76 1.98 -16.16
CA GLY A 448 34.26 3.02 -17.08
C GLY A 448 34.40 2.56 -18.54
N LYS A 449 33.84 1.41 -18.92
CA LYS A 449 33.86 0.91 -20.30
C LYS A 449 33.04 1.76 -21.27
N VAL A 450 32.10 2.54 -20.72
CA VAL A 450 31.19 3.42 -21.48
C VAL A 450 31.16 4.78 -20.80
N LYS A 451 31.26 5.84 -21.61
CA LYS A 451 31.15 7.23 -21.16
C LYS A 451 29.81 7.82 -21.59
#